data_d66353c7f86dabb56016ed1018c57642
#
_entry.id   d66353c7f86dabb56016ed1018c57642
#
_cell.length_a   1.000
_cell.length_b   1.000
_cell.length_c   1.000
_cell.angle_alpha   90.00
_cell.angle_beta   90.00
_cell.angle_gamma   90.00
#
_symmetry.space_group_name_H-M   'P 1'
#
loop_
_entity.id
_entity.type
_entity.pdbx_description
1 polymer ?
#
loop_
_entity_poly.entity_id
_entity_poly.type
_entity_poly.pdbx_seq_one_letter_code
_entity_poly.pdbx_strand_id
1 'polypeptide(L)'
;MKDKIYRLENLSFRNQRVRTNAVHISLNFAIGEKLSKDKLNIIATDYMRGIGFERQPYLIYQHKDAGHEHIHIVSTNIRTDGTRISLHNLGKTKSEITRKQIEKDHQLIPAQHRKVNQDINITKVIYGKCETKRAINNVLKEVLKSYKFTSIPELNAILRRFNVVADLGSKDSRMFLKEGLIYWALDDKGQKVGVPIKASSMYEKPTLKCLKPLFQSYSEQRKPHKASLQNLIYQTRLLNCSQKGFALAMASKNVEVIYRANKEDRLYGITFVDHNSKCVFNGSDLGKYYSANAFQDYFKSVSSKEEQQALFDRLPRINTLNQNSSDSLVEILLEPDFQDGTTFKSLKQRFSKKKRIKS
;
A
#
# COMPACT_ATOMS: atom_id res chain seq x y z
N MET A 1 -30.71 -8.33 -30.76
CA MET A 1 -29.96 -8.93 -29.65
C MET A 1 -30.44 -10.32 -29.28
N LYS A 2 -31.76 -10.55 -29.15
CA LYS A 2 -32.36 -11.86 -28.82
C LYS A 2 -31.91 -12.99 -29.77
N ASP A 3 -31.90 -12.76 -31.09
CA ASP A 3 -31.54 -13.77 -32.08
C ASP A 3 -30.10 -14.25 -31.98
N LYS A 4 -29.17 -13.35 -31.57
CA LYS A 4 -27.77 -13.69 -31.40
C LYS A 4 -27.55 -14.58 -30.16
N ILE A 5 -28.26 -14.30 -29.06
CA ILE A 5 -28.24 -15.11 -27.84
C ILE A 5 -28.87 -16.47 -28.14
N TYR A 6 -30.01 -16.48 -28.78
CA TYR A 6 -30.71 -17.71 -29.16
C TYR A 6 -29.84 -18.65 -30.00
N ARG A 7 -29.02 -18.11 -30.92
CA ARG A 7 -28.07 -18.92 -31.70
C ARG A 7 -27.00 -19.62 -30.84
N LEU A 8 -26.48 -18.95 -29.82
CA LEU A 8 -25.51 -19.52 -28.88
C LEU A 8 -26.17 -20.58 -27.98
N GLU A 9 -27.39 -20.30 -27.51
CA GLU A 9 -28.18 -21.21 -26.68
C GLU A 9 -28.53 -22.49 -27.46
N ASN A 10 -29.01 -22.38 -28.67
CA ASN A 10 -29.32 -23.52 -29.52
C ASN A 10 -28.15 -24.48 -29.75
N LEU A 11 -26.94 -23.96 -29.91
CA LEU A 11 -25.77 -24.79 -29.97
C LEU A 11 -25.47 -25.44 -28.63
N SER A 12 -25.56 -24.70 -27.54
CA SER A 12 -25.30 -25.20 -26.19
C SER A 12 -26.26 -26.35 -25.82
N PHE A 13 -27.52 -26.30 -26.24
CA PHE A 13 -28.52 -27.34 -26.01
C PHE A 13 -28.23 -28.66 -26.74
N ARG A 14 -27.41 -28.64 -27.81
CA ARG A 14 -27.08 -29.85 -28.56
C ARG A 14 -26.25 -30.87 -27.78
N ASN A 15 -25.63 -30.43 -26.67
CA ASN A 15 -24.88 -31.32 -25.78
C ASN A 15 -25.10 -30.99 -24.31
N GLN A 16 -26.13 -31.56 -23.74
CA GLN A 16 -26.50 -31.33 -22.33
C GLN A 16 -25.56 -32.00 -21.32
N ARG A 17 -24.66 -32.89 -21.76
CA ARG A 17 -23.65 -33.51 -20.89
C ARG A 17 -22.55 -32.54 -20.53
N VAL A 18 -22.34 -31.45 -21.32
CA VAL A 18 -21.35 -30.43 -21.09
C VAL A 18 -21.95 -29.30 -20.26
N ARG A 19 -21.73 -29.33 -18.96
CA ARG A 19 -22.28 -28.29 -18.03
C ARG A 19 -21.66 -26.90 -18.26
N THR A 20 -20.35 -26.84 -18.61
CA THR A 20 -19.64 -25.58 -18.87
C THR A 20 -19.44 -25.42 -20.37
N ASN A 21 -20.43 -24.83 -21.02
CA ASN A 21 -20.49 -24.69 -22.48
C ASN A 21 -20.29 -23.24 -22.97
N ALA A 22 -20.40 -22.24 -22.11
CA ALA A 22 -20.10 -20.85 -22.43
C ALA A 22 -18.59 -20.58 -22.37
N VAL A 23 -18.09 -19.85 -23.36
CA VAL A 23 -16.68 -19.41 -23.46
C VAL A 23 -16.66 -17.90 -23.45
N HIS A 24 -15.89 -17.34 -22.50
CA HIS A 24 -15.63 -15.92 -22.38
C HIS A 24 -14.12 -15.68 -22.51
N ILE A 25 -13.73 -14.86 -23.46
CA ILE A 25 -12.33 -14.50 -23.76
C ILE A 25 -12.19 -13.00 -23.59
N SER A 26 -11.13 -12.54 -22.96
CA SER A 26 -10.75 -11.14 -22.88
C SER A 26 -9.42 -10.92 -23.60
N LEU A 27 -9.43 -10.09 -24.65
CA LEU A 27 -8.22 -9.63 -25.33
C LEU A 27 -7.92 -8.22 -24.86
N ASN A 28 -6.76 -8.04 -24.24
CA ASN A 28 -6.33 -6.79 -23.66
C ASN A 28 -5.13 -6.26 -24.46
N PHE A 29 -5.18 -4.99 -24.86
CA PHE A 29 -4.14 -4.33 -25.65
C PHE A 29 -3.22 -3.49 -24.74
N ALA A 30 -2.08 -3.07 -25.26
CA ALA A 30 -1.14 -2.28 -24.48
C ALA A 30 -1.71 -0.89 -24.17
N ILE A 31 -1.25 -0.31 -23.04
CA ILE A 31 -1.62 1.07 -22.68
C ILE A 31 -1.08 2.02 -23.77
N GLY A 32 -1.96 2.85 -24.31
CA GLY A 32 -1.61 3.79 -25.38
C GLY A 32 -1.87 3.26 -26.79
N GLU A 33 -2.10 1.96 -26.99
CA GLU A 33 -2.61 1.46 -28.28
C GLU A 33 -4.06 1.90 -28.49
N LYS A 34 -4.25 2.65 -29.57
CA LYS A 34 -5.60 3.06 -30.03
C LYS A 34 -5.94 2.26 -31.27
N LEU A 35 -6.88 1.36 -31.16
CA LEU A 35 -7.29 0.47 -32.23
C LEU A 35 -8.68 0.86 -32.74
N SER A 36 -8.85 0.94 -34.06
CA SER A 36 -10.15 1.15 -34.66
C SER A 36 -11.05 -0.05 -34.42
N LYS A 37 -12.38 0.16 -34.46
CA LYS A 37 -13.37 -0.90 -34.31
C LYS A 37 -13.18 -2.02 -35.32
N ASP A 38 -12.84 -1.66 -36.57
CA ASP A 38 -12.61 -2.64 -37.64
C ASP A 38 -11.36 -3.48 -37.36
N LYS A 39 -10.26 -2.86 -36.90
CA LYS A 39 -9.06 -3.57 -36.50
C LYS A 39 -9.30 -4.51 -35.33
N LEU A 40 -10.09 -4.09 -34.32
CA LEU A 40 -10.49 -4.95 -33.20
C LEU A 40 -11.31 -6.16 -33.67
N ASN A 41 -12.22 -5.98 -34.65
CA ASN A 41 -13.00 -7.07 -35.24
C ASN A 41 -12.11 -8.07 -36.01
N ILE A 42 -11.15 -7.59 -36.78
CA ILE A 42 -10.20 -8.41 -37.53
C ILE A 42 -9.36 -9.23 -36.53
N ILE A 43 -8.79 -8.59 -35.51
CA ILE A 43 -8.01 -9.26 -34.47
C ILE A 43 -8.82 -10.33 -33.74
N ALA A 44 -10.08 -10.03 -33.39
CA ALA A 44 -10.97 -11.00 -32.76
C ALA A 44 -11.24 -12.22 -33.67
N THR A 45 -11.45 -12.00 -34.97
CA THR A 45 -11.66 -13.06 -35.95
C THR A 45 -10.41 -13.94 -36.11
N ASP A 46 -9.24 -13.33 -36.24
CA ASP A 46 -7.96 -14.06 -36.34
C ASP A 46 -7.67 -14.86 -35.06
N TYR A 47 -8.01 -14.27 -33.90
CA TYR A 47 -7.86 -14.98 -32.63
C TYR A 47 -8.78 -16.20 -32.53
N MET A 48 -10.05 -16.04 -32.88
CA MET A 48 -11.03 -17.16 -32.88
C MET A 48 -10.62 -18.27 -33.83
N ARG A 49 -10.08 -17.90 -35.01
CA ARG A 49 -9.53 -18.88 -35.99
C ARG A 49 -8.33 -19.62 -35.39
N GLY A 50 -7.37 -18.90 -34.82
CA GLY A 50 -6.14 -19.47 -34.30
C GLY A 50 -6.35 -20.43 -33.11
N ILE A 51 -7.35 -20.19 -32.29
CA ILE A 51 -7.71 -21.08 -31.18
C ILE A 51 -8.63 -22.24 -31.59
N GLY A 52 -9.04 -22.32 -32.88
CA GLY A 52 -9.88 -23.39 -33.43
C GLY A 52 -11.39 -23.17 -33.21
N PHE A 53 -11.83 -21.91 -33.11
CA PHE A 53 -13.22 -21.48 -32.97
C PHE A 53 -13.77 -20.78 -34.21
N GLU A 54 -13.12 -20.88 -35.36
CA GLU A 54 -13.48 -20.16 -36.58
C GLU A 54 -14.93 -20.41 -37.05
N ARG A 55 -15.47 -21.65 -36.80
CA ARG A 55 -16.84 -22.03 -37.16
C ARG A 55 -17.88 -21.78 -36.07
N GLN A 56 -17.43 -21.27 -34.93
CA GLN A 56 -18.33 -20.98 -33.81
C GLN A 56 -18.92 -19.58 -33.94
N PRO A 57 -20.24 -19.40 -33.62
CA PRO A 57 -20.80 -18.07 -33.49
C PRO A 57 -20.16 -17.37 -32.28
N TYR A 58 -19.86 -16.10 -32.40
CA TYR A 58 -19.37 -15.29 -31.29
C TYR A 58 -19.86 -13.86 -31.36
N LEU A 59 -19.85 -13.19 -30.21
CA LEU A 59 -20.17 -11.79 -30.04
C LEU A 59 -18.94 -11.07 -29.49
N ILE A 60 -18.68 -9.86 -29.99
CA ILE A 60 -17.57 -9.02 -29.57
C ILE A 60 -18.15 -7.79 -28.87
N TYR A 61 -17.63 -7.50 -27.68
CA TYR A 61 -17.98 -6.32 -26.89
C TYR A 61 -16.72 -5.53 -26.60
N GLN A 62 -16.68 -4.29 -27.06
CA GLN A 62 -15.61 -3.36 -26.69
C GLN A 62 -15.97 -2.70 -25.36
N HIS A 63 -15.04 -2.71 -24.41
CA HIS A 63 -15.18 -2.08 -23.11
C HIS A 63 -14.18 -0.91 -22.99
N LYS A 64 -14.60 0.13 -22.25
CA LYS A 64 -13.81 1.36 -22.00
C LYS A 64 -13.63 1.65 -20.52
N ASP A 65 -13.89 0.67 -19.67
CA ASP A 65 -13.85 0.77 -18.20
C ASP A 65 -12.47 0.53 -17.61
N ALA A 66 -11.50 0.05 -18.40
CA ALA A 66 -10.11 -0.10 -18.00
C ALA A 66 -9.23 1.00 -18.61
N GLY A 67 -8.08 1.28 -18.00
CA GLY A 67 -7.11 2.26 -18.49
C GLY A 67 -6.38 1.86 -19.79
N HIS A 68 -6.85 0.82 -20.49
CA HIS A 68 -6.37 0.31 -21.78
C HIS A 68 -7.53 -0.26 -22.59
N GLU A 69 -7.39 -0.30 -23.89
CA GLU A 69 -8.37 -0.89 -24.77
C GLU A 69 -8.46 -2.40 -24.55
N HIS A 70 -9.68 -2.93 -24.52
CA HIS A 70 -9.92 -4.37 -24.45
C HIS A 70 -11.26 -4.74 -25.06
N ILE A 71 -11.33 -5.98 -25.51
CA ILE A 71 -12.58 -6.56 -26.03
C ILE A 71 -12.88 -7.87 -25.31
N HIS A 72 -14.16 -8.13 -25.14
CA HIS A 72 -14.65 -9.41 -24.68
C HIS A 72 -15.30 -10.16 -25.83
N ILE A 73 -14.97 -11.44 -25.97
CA ILE A 73 -15.56 -12.35 -26.96
C ILE A 73 -16.35 -13.40 -26.20
N VAL A 74 -17.62 -13.55 -26.54
CA VAL A 74 -18.51 -14.55 -25.94
C VAL A 74 -18.88 -15.56 -27.03
N SER A 75 -18.70 -16.85 -26.74
CA SER A 75 -18.96 -17.96 -27.66
C SER A 75 -19.40 -19.22 -26.90
N THR A 76 -19.59 -20.33 -27.60
CA THR A 76 -19.82 -21.64 -27.03
C THR A 76 -18.79 -22.65 -27.54
N ASN A 77 -18.42 -23.61 -26.70
CA ASN A 77 -17.53 -24.70 -27.09
C ASN A 77 -18.25 -25.92 -27.66
N ILE A 78 -19.54 -25.82 -27.96
CA ILE A 78 -20.33 -26.88 -28.60
C ILE A 78 -20.44 -26.59 -30.08
N ARG A 79 -20.01 -27.54 -30.92
CA ARG A 79 -20.11 -27.47 -32.38
C ARG A 79 -21.49 -27.73 -32.87
N THR A 80 -21.74 -27.47 -34.16
CA THR A 80 -23.00 -27.73 -34.84
C THR A 80 -23.37 -29.23 -34.87
N ASP A 81 -22.39 -30.12 -34.79
CA ASP A 81 -22.58 -31.55 -34.68
C ASP A 81 -22.80 -32.05 -33.25
N GLY A 82 -22.85 -31.16 -32.27
CA GLY A 82 -22.97 -31.48 -30.84
C GLY A 82 -21.65 -31.91 -30.16
N THR A 83 -20.54 -32.00 -30.88
CA THR A 83 -19.25 -32.30 -30.27
C THR A 83 -18.70 -31.13 -29.50
N ARG A 84 -17.84 -31.41 -28.50
CA ARG A 84 -17.21 -30.38 -27.65
C ARG A 84 -15.83 -30.03 -28.17
N ILE A 85 -15.54 -28.71 -28.25
CA ILE A 85 -14.18 -28.20 -28.40
C ILE A 85 -13.50 -28.23 -27.01
N SER A 86 -12.36 -28.94 -26.93
CA SER A 86 -11.60 -29.02 -25.69
C SER A 86 -10.97 -27.68 -25.33
N LEU A 87 -11.20 -27.24 -24.11
CA LEU A 87 -10.59 -26.03 -23.53
C LEU A 87 -9.37 -26.36 -22.67
N HIS A 88 -8.98 -27.65 -22.58
CA HIS A 88 -7.88 -28.06 -21.75
C HIS A 88 -6.55 -27.45 -22.24
N ASN A 89 -5.88 -26.74 -21.34
CA ASN A 89 -4.64 -26.01 -21.61
C ASN A 89 -4.69 -25.01 -22.81
N LEU A 90 -5.88 -24.64 -23.30
CA LEU A 90 -6.06 -23.74 -24.44
C LEU A 90 -5.26 -22.45 -24.26
N GLY A 91 -5.27 -21.86 -23.06
CA GLY A 91 -4.54 -20.61 -22.75
C GLY A 91 -3.02 -20.74 -22.88
N LYS A 92 -2.46 -21.90 -22.48
CA LYS A 92 -1.01 -22.13 -22.51
C LYS A 92 -0.49 -22.63 -23.87
N THR A 93 -1.37 -23.10 -24.72
CA THR A 93 -1.04 -23.69 -26.02
C THR A 93 -1.50 -22.81 -27.17
N LYS A 94 -2.64 -23.10 -27.77
CA LYS A 94 -3.14 -22.40 -28.97
C LYS A 94 -3.30 -20.91 -28.76
N SER A 95 -3.83 -20.47 -27.61
CA SER A 95 -4.04 -19.04 -27.31
C SER A 95 -2.70 -18.29 -27.28
N GLU A 96 -1.68 -18.84 -26.64
CA GLU A 96 -0.35 -18.21 -26.55
C GLU A 96 0.33 -18.09 -27.93
N ILE A 97 0.24 -19.16 -28.75
CA ILE A 97 0.78 -19.16 -30.11
C ILE A 97 0.04 -18.12 -30.95
N THR A 98 -1.30 -18.16 -30.93
CA THR A 98 -2.15 -17.23 -31.69
C THR A 98 -1.91 -15.77 -31.27
N ARG A 99 -1.78 -15.52 -29.98
CA ARG A 99 -1.45 -14.16 -29.48
C ARG A 99 -0.17 -13.63 -30.08
N LYS A 100 0.92 -14.43 -30.04
CA LYS A 100 2.22 -14.02 -30.60
C LYS A 100 2.15 -13.75 -32.12
N GLN A 101 1.39 -14.56 -32.84
CA GLN A 101 1.19 -14.39 -34.27
C GLN A 101 0.42 -13.09 -34.55
N ILE A 102 -0.66 -12.84 -33.83
CA ILE A 102 -1.49 -11.61 -33.97
C ILE A 102 -0.66 -10.36 -33.61
N GLU A 103 0.13 -10.39 -32.52
CA GLU A 103 1.02 -9.28 -32.17
C GLU A 103 1.96 -8.92 -33.32
N LYS A 104 2.48 -9.92 -34.02
CA LYS A 104 3.37 -9.72 -35.19
C LYS A 104 2.61 -9.22 -36.42
N ASP A 105 1.51 -9.88 -36.79
CA ASP A 105 0.77 -9.63 -38.03
C ASP A 105 0.09 -8.25 -38.00
N HIS A 106 -0.39 -7.84 -36.85
CA HIS A 106 -1.07 -6.56 -36.65
C HIS A 106 -0.16 -5.46 -36.09
N GLN A 107 1.15 -5.71 -35.94
CA GLN A 107 2.16 -4.77 -35.42
C GLN A 107 1.75 -4.21 -34.04
N LEU A 108 1.23 -5.07 -33.17
CA LEU A 108 0.85 -4.71 -31.81
C LEU A 108 2.08 -4.72 -30.91
N ILE A 109 1.99 -4.01 -29.79
CA ILE A 109 3.02 -4.03 -28.76
C ILE A 109 3.05 -5.41 -28.09
N PRO A 110 4.13 -6.21 -28.23
CA PRO A 110 4.18 -7.55 -27.69
C PRO A 110 4.06 -7.59 -26.18
N ALA A 111 3.20 -8.47 -25.64
CA ALA A 111 3.02 -8.61 -24.20
C ALA A 111 4.31 -9.02 -23.46
N GLN A 112 5.25 -9.68 -24.16
CA GLN A 112 6.56 -10.08 -23.62
C GLN A 112 7.57 -8.93 -23.55
N HIS A 113 7.43 -7.88 -24.38
CA HIS A 113 8.26 -6.67 -24.31
C HIS A 113 7.84 -5.70 -23.20
N ARG A 114 6.82 -6.02 -22.44
CA ARG A 114 6.72 -5.48 -21.10
C ARG A 114 7.93 -5.98 -20.31
N LYS A 115 9.12 -5.39 -20.58
CA LYS A 115 10.14 -5.30 -19.54
C LYS A 115 9.35 -4.91 -18.32
N VAL A 116 9.38 -5.74 -17.30
CA VAL A 116 9.07 -5.31 -15.96
C VAL A 116 10.06 -4.17 -15.72
N ASN A 117 9.75 -2.99 -16.23
CA ASN A 117 10.39 -1.77 -15.82
C ASN A 117 10.16 -1.78 -14.32
N GLN A 118 11.25 -1.91 -13.60
CA GLN A 118 11.29 -2.01 -12.15
C GLN A 118 10.73 -0.76 -11.48
N ASP A 119 10.39 0.25 -12.26
CA ASP A 119 9.60 1.41 -11.91
C ASP A 119 8.13 1.19 -12.35
N ILE A 120 7.45 0.24 -11.71
CA ILE A 120 6.00 0.31 -11.65
C ILE A 120 5.73 1.55 -10.79
N ASN A 121 5.52 2.69 -11.44
CA ASN A 121 4.94 3.86 -10.80
C ASN A 121 3.59 3.41 -10.27
N ILE A 122 3.60 2.99 -9.01
CA ILE A 122 2.38 2.58 -8.32
C ILE A 122 1.56 3.85 -8.17
N THR A 123 0.49 3.94 -8.92
CA THR A 123 -0.46 5.03 -8.79
C THR A 123 -1.45 4.72 -7.68
N LYS A 124 -1.96 5.77 -7.02
CA LYS A 124 -3.03 5.63 -6.05
C LYS A 124 -4.23 4.92 -6.68
N VAL A 125 -4.81 3.99 -5.96
CA VAL A 125 -6.04 3.33 -6.37
C VAL A 125 -7.17 4.36 -6.31
N ILE A 126 -7.89 4.53 -7.43
CA ILE A 126 -9.07 5.38 -7.50
C ILE A 126 -10.24 4.45 -7.83
N TYR A 127 -11.15 4.31 -6.86
CA TYR A 127 -12.33 3.47 -7.04
C TYR A 127 -13.17 3.93 -8.24
N GLY A 128 -13.55 2.99 -9.11
CA GLY A 128 -14.35 3.27 -10.31
C GLY A 128 -13.59 3.76 -11.55
N LYS A 129 -12.30 4.14 -11.45
CA LYS A 129 -11.50 4.54 -12.63
C LYS A 129 -10.79 3.39 -13.33
N CYS A 130 -10.54 2.29 -12.63
CA CYS A 130 -9.91 1.09 -13.17
C CYS A 130 -10.42 -0.14 -12.43
N GLU A 131 -10.10 -1.33 -12.94
CA GLU A 131 -10.42 -2.59 -12.25
C GLU A 131 -9.78 -2.59 -10.85
N THR A 132 -10.57 -2.24 -9.84
CA THR A 132 -10.13 -2.01 -8.45
C THR A 132 -9.33 -3.19 -7.89
N LYS A 133 -9.78 -4.42 -8.19
CA LYS A 133 -9.10 -5.64 -7.76
C LYS A 133 -7.68 -5.74 -8.33
N ARG A 134 -7.50 -5.43 -9.61
CA ARG A 134 -6.20 -5.43 -10.28
C ARG A 134 -5.30 -4.32 -9.76
N ALA A 135 -5.84 -3.12 -9.57
CA ALA A 135 -5.09 -1.99 -9.01
C ALA A 135 -4.58 -2.30 -7.60
N ILE A 136 -5.43 -2.82 -6.71
CA ILE A 136 -5.04 -3.23 -5.36
C ILE A 136 -4.00 -4.36 -5.41
N ASN A 137 -4.16 -5.35 -6.31
CA ASN A 137 -3.18 -6.42 -6.44
C ASN A 137 -1.80 -5.91 -6.88
N ASN A 138 -1.74 -4.95 -7.79
CA ASN A 138 -0.47 -4.33 -8.22
C ASN A 138 0.20 -3.57 -7.08
N VAL A 139 -0.56 -2.80 -6.29
CA VAL A 139 -0.05 -2.12 -5.10
C VAL A 139 0.51 -3.13 -4.10
N LEU A 140 -0.24 -4.18 -3.78
CA LEU A 140 0.19 -5.21 -2.84
C LEU A 140 1.46 -5.90 -3.31
N LYS A 141 1.51 -6.32 -4.56
CA LYS A 141 2.68 -6.99 -5.14
C LYS A 141 3.96 -6.18 -4.94
N GLU A 142 3.91 -4.89 -5.23
CA GLU A 142 5.06 -4.02 -5.10
C GLU A 142 5.41 -3.70 -3.65
N VAL A 143 4.40 -3.41 -2.82
CA VAL A 143 4.61 -3.13 -1.40
C VAL A 143 5.22 -4.33 -0.68
N LEU A 144 4.70 -5.55 -0.93
CA LEU A 144 5.21 -6.79 -0.35
C LEU A 144 6.63 -7.10 -0.80
N LYS A 145 7.02 -6.71 -2.02
CA LYS A 145 8.37 -6.91 -2.55
C LYS A 145 9.36 -5.87 -2.00
N SER A 146 8.93 -4.62 -1.89
CA SER A 146 9.84 -3.49 -1.64
C SER A 146 10.03 -3.18 -0.17
N TYR A 147 8.96 -3.27 0.65
CA TYR A 147 8.99 -2.82 2.04
C TYR A 147 9.07 -3.97 3.04
N LYS A 148 9.75 -3.72 4.16
CA LYS A 148 9.90 -4.66 5.28
C LYS A 148 9.06 -4.17 6.46
N PHE A 149 8.08 -4.97 6.85
CA PHE A 149 7.14 -4.69 7.93
C PHE A 149 6.81 -6.00 8.67
N THR A 150 6.33 -5.92 9.91
CA THR A 150 6.12 -7.11 10.76
C THR A 150 4.70 -7.23 11.30
N SER A 151 3.81 -6.33 10.89
CA SER A 151 2.42 -6.35 11.35
C SER A 151 1.48 -5.73 10.32
N ILE A 152 0.18 -6.05 10.43
CA ILE A 152 -0.86 -5.42 9.59
C ILE A 152 -0.93 -3.89 9.78
N PRO A 153 -0.81 -3.31 10.99
CA PRO A 153 -0.73 -1.87 11.15
C PRO A 153 0.44 -1.22 10.39
N GLU A 154 1.62 -1.85 10.37
CA GLU A 154 2.77 -1.38 9.61
C GLU A 154 2.56 -1.50 8.09
N LEU A 155 1.98 -2.61 7.64
CA LEU A 155 1.57 -2.77 6.24
C LEU A 155 0.58 -1.67 5.84
N ASN A 156 -0.42 -1.40 6.68
CA ASN A 156 -1.42 -0.36 6.42
C ASN A 156 -0.83 1.05 6.41
N ALA A 157 0.27 1.30 7.11
CA ALA A 157 0.99 2.56 7.04
C ALA A 157 1.46 2.87 5.61
N ILE A 158 1.90 1.85 4.88
CA ILE A 158 2.32 2.01 3.47
C ILE A 158 1.11 1.99 2.53
N LEU A 159 0.18 1.04 2.71
CA LEU A 159 -0.94 0.85 1.80
C LEU A 159 -1.84 2.09 1.70
N ARG A 160 -2.02 2.84 2.79
CA ARG A 160 -2.82 4.07 2.81
C ARG A 160 -2.32 5.14 1.85
N ARG A 161 -1.03 5.19 1.55
CA ARG A 161 -0.47 6.11 0.54
C ARG A 161 -1.02 5.84 -0.87
N PHE A 162 -1.46 4.62 -1.10
CA PHE A 162 -2.00 4.15 -2.37
C PHE A 162 -3.52 3.97 -2.33
N ASN A 163 -4.20 4.57 -1.34
CA ASN A 163 -5.64 4.45 -1.12
C ASN A 163 -6.10 2.99 -0.95
N VAL A 164 -5.31 2.19 -0.24
CA VAL A 164 -5.62 0.79 0.08
C VAL A 164 -5.49 0.56 1.58
N VAL A 165 -6.31 -0.32 2.13
CA VAL A 165 -6.19 -0.78 3.51
C VAL A 165 -6.50 -2.27 3.63
N ALA A 166 -5.70 -2.97 4.42
CA ALA A 166 -5.91 -4.35 4.84
C ALA A 166 -6.75 -4.39 6.13
N ASP A 167 -7.74 -5.24 6.17
CA ASP A 167 -8.70 -5.33 7.28
C ASP A 167 -8.92 -6.78 7.70
N LEU A 168 -8.78 -7.03 9.00
CA LEU A 168 -9.01 -8.34 9.63
C LEU A 168 -10.45 -8.49 10.15
N GLY A 169 -11.25 -7.40 10.11
CA GLY A 169 -12.55 -7.33 10.77
C GLY A 169 -12.47 -7.09 12.28
N SER A 170 -13.64 -7.05 12.93
CA SER A 170 -13.71 -6.96 14.38
C SER A 170 -13.20 -8.24 15.04
N LYS A 171 -12.66 -8.15 16.26
CA LYS A 171 -12.08 -9.29 16.99
C LYS A 171 -13.07 -10.45 17.17
N ASP A 172 -14.36 -10.14 17.30
CA ASP A 172 -15.45 -11.10 17.49
C ASP A 172 -16.02 -11.63 16.16
N SER A 173 -15.54 -11.13 15.04
CA SER A 173 -16.04 -11.55 13.74
C SER A 173 -15.54 -12.95 13.36
N ARG A 174 -16.42 -13.72 12.69
CA ARG A 174 -16.05 -15.02 12.11
C ARG A 174 -14.84 -14.93 11.18
N MET A 175 -14.65 -13.77 10.53
CA MET A 175 -13.51 -13.52 9.68
C MET A 175 -12.21 -13.45 10.47
N PHE A 176 -12.18 -12.70 11.58
CA PHE A 176 -11.02 -12.60 12.45
C PHE A 176 -10.63 -13.95 13.05
N LEU A 177 -11.63 -14.70 13.59
CA LEU A 177 -11.43 -16.02 14.19
C LEU A 177 -10.84 -17.04 13.20
N LYS A 178 -11.15 -16.89 11.88
CA LYS A 178 -10.61 -17.73 10.80
C LYS A 178 -9.36 -17.13 10.14
N GLU A 179 -8.72 -16.14 10.75
CA GLU A 179 -7.56 -15.44 10.18
C GLU A 179 -7.81 -14.91 8.76
N GLY A 180 -9.05 -14.50 8.48
CA GLY A 180 -9.43 -13.92 7.21
C GLY A 180 -8.84 -12.53 7.04
N LEU A 181 -8.52 -12.17 5.79
CA LEU A 181 -8.01 -10.85 5.43
C LEU A 181 -8.73 -10.36 4.18
N ILE A 182 -9.16 -9.11 4.23
CA ILE A 182 -9.78 -8.41 3.10
C ILE A 182 -9.06 -7.09 2.86
N TYR A 183 -9.15 -6.60 1.63
CA TYR A 183 -8.58 -5.31 1.23
C TYR A 183 -9.69 -4.39 0.74
N TRP A 184 -9.60 -3.12 1.13
CA TRP A 184 -10.52 -2.08 0.72
C TRP A 184 -9.77 -1.01 -0.08
N ALA A 185 -10.44 -0.44 -1.07
CA ALA A 185 -10.06 0.85 -1.60
C ALA A 185 -10.49 1.96 -0.62
N LEU A 186 -9.72 3.04 -0.58
CA LEU A 186 -10.04 4.24 0.19
C LEU A 186 -10.32 5.40 -0.77
N ASP A 187 -11.18 6.32 -0.32
CA ASP A 187 -11.34 7.63 -0.95
C ASP A 187 -10.24 8.61 -0.50
N ASP A 188 -10.27 9.83 -1.02
CA ASP A 188 -9.30 10.89 -0.67
C ASP A 188 -9.40 11.34 0.80
N LYS A 189 -10.51 11.01 1.49
CA LYS A 189 -10.71 11.23 2.93
C LYS A 189 -10.23 10.04 3.79
N GLY A 190 -9.71 8.99 3.16
CA GLY A 190 -9.26 7.77 3.84
C GLY A 190 -10.40 6.84 4.28
N GLN A 191 -11.62 7.05 3.78
CA GLN A 191 -12.79 6.22 4.08
C GLN A 191 -12.85 5.01 3.14
N LYS A 192 -13.33 3.87 3.64
CA LYS A 192 -13.50 2.66 2.85
C LYS A 192 -14.60 2.86 1.80
N VAL A 193 -14.30 2.57 0.54
CA VAL A 193 -15.25 2.66 -0.57
C VAL A 193 -15.35 1.36 -1.35
N GLY A 194 -16.52 1.14 -1.93
CA GLY A 194 -16.81 -0.02 -2.78
C GLY A 194 -16.99 -1.33 -2.03
N VAL A 195 -16.62 -2.44 -2.67
CA VAL A 195 -16.77 -3.79 -2.14
C VAL A 195 -15.41 -4.33 -1.70
N PRO A 196 -15.31 -4.92 -0.50
CA PRO A 196 -14.05 -5.50 -0.02
C PRO A 196 -13.63 -6.69 -0.87
N ILE A 197 -12.34 -6.81 -1.10
CA ILE A 197 -11.75 -7.88 -1.89
C ILE A 197 -11.08 -8.88 -0.96
N LYS A 198 -11.53 -10.13 -0.99
CA LYS A 198 -10.92 -11.20 -0.19
C LYS A 198 -9.48 -11.45 -0.65
N ALA A 199 -8.53 -11.51 0.28
CA ALA A 199 -7.13 -11.82 -0.02
C ALA A 199 -6.97 -13.14 -0.79
N SER A 200 -7.76 -14.16 -0.43
CA SER A 200 -7.75 -15.47 -1.12
C SER A 200 -8.21 -15.45 -2.57
N SER A 201 -8.96 -14.40 -2.98
CA SER A 201 -9.44 -14.24 -4.36
C SER A 201 -8.45 -13.49 -5.27
N MET A 202 -7.36 -12.98 -4.71
CA MET A 202 -6.30 -12.29 -5.46
C MET A 202 -5.31 -13.28 -6.07
N TYR A 203 -4.59 -12.84 -7.10
CA TYR A 203 -3.66 -13.70 -7.83
C TYR A 203 -2.56 -14.31 -6.93
N GLU A 204 -1.90 -13.47 -6.13
CA GLU A 204 -0.82 -13.91 -5.22
C GLU A 204 -1.33 -14.38 -3.85
N LYS A 205 -2.65 -14.35 -3.65
CA LYS A 205 -3.33 -14.74 -2.39
C LYS A 205 -2.64 -14.16 -1.14
N PRO A 206 -2.51 -12.83 -1.02
CA PRO A 206 -1.82 -12.19 0.10
C PRO A 206 -2.65 -12.29 1.39
N THR A 207 -2.88 -13.53 1.83
CA THR A 207 -3.62 -13.88 3.04
C THR A 207 -2.74 -13.72 4.28
N LEU A 208 -3.34 -13.65 5.45
CA LEU A 208 -2.59 -13.57 6.71
C LEU A 208 -1.62 -14.75 6.86
N LYS A 209 -2.01 -15.94 6.41
CA LYS A 209 -1.15 -17.13 6.39
C LYS A 209 0.12 -16.93 5.54
N CYS A 210 0.01 -16.24 4.41
CA CYS A 210 1.17 -15.90 3.56
C CYS A 210 2.01 -14.75 4.14
N LEU A 211 1.39 -13.80 4.85
CA LEU A 211 2.08 -12.64 5.43
C LEU A 211 2.86 -12.98 6.70
N LYS A 212 2.39 -13.89 7.55
CA LYS A 212 3.06 -14.27 8.80
C LYS A 212 4.52 -14.70 8.62
N PRO A 213 4.89 -15.58 7.67
CA PRO A 213 6.28 -15.92 7.39
C PRO A 213 7.10 -14.72 6.91
N LEU A 214 6.51 -13.82 6.12
CA LEU A 214 7.17 -12.58 5.68
C LEU A 214 7.46 -11.66 6.86
N PHE A 215 6.52 -11.50 7.80
CA PHE A 215 6.73 -10.73 9.02
C PHE A 215 7.95 -11.22 9.80
N GLN A 216 8.08 -12.53 9.94
CA GLN A 216 9.21 -13.14 10.64
C GLN A 216 10.53 -12.89 9.91
N SER A 217 10.58 -13.11 8.60
CA SER A 217 11.76 -12.83 7.77
C SER A 217 12.14 -11.36 7.80
N TYR A 218 11.17 -10.46 7.66
CA TYR A 218 11.40 -9.02 7.67
C TYR A 218 11.81 -8.48 9.04
N SER A 219 11.40 -9.14 10.13
CA SER A 219 11.88 -8.80 11.47
C SER A 219 13.39 -8.87 11.57
N GLU A 220 14.01 -9.90 11.00
CA GLU A 220 15.48 -10.03 10.97
C GLU A 220 16.11 -9.00 10.02
N GLN A 221 15.55 -8.85 8.81
CA GLN A 221 16.11 -7.98 7.77
C GLN A 221 16.10 -6.49 8.15
N ARG A 222 15.16 -6.04 8.98
CA ARG A 222 15.07 -4.62 9.39
C ARG A 222 15.94 -4.27 10.61
N LYS A 223 16.46 -5.25 11.34
CA LYS A 223 17.31 -5.01 12.54
C LYS A 223 18.47 -4.05 12.31
N PRO A 224 19.27 -4.16 11.23
CA PRO A 224 20.37 -3.25 10.97
C PRO A 224 19.97 -1.77 10.83
N HIS A 225 18.75 -1.51 10.35
CA HIS A 225 18.23 -0.16 10.09
C HIS A 225 17.63 0.51 11.33
N LYS A 226 17.42 -0.24 12.41
CA LYS A 226 16.77 0.24 13.63
C LYS A 226 17.56 1.36 14.31
N ALA A 227 18.86 1.16 14.51
CA ALA A 227 19.72 2.13 15.21
C ALA A 227 19.84 3.45 14.44
N SER A 228 19.97 3.39 13.11
CA SER A 228 20.02 4.58 12.25
C SER A 228 18.74 5.40 12.36
N LEU A 229 17.58 4.76 12.30
CA LEU A 229 16.29 5.44 12.43
C LEU A 229 16.10 6.02 13.85
N GLN A 230 16.50 5.30 14.90
CA GLN A 230 16.48 5.79 16.27
C GLN A 230 17.30 7.07 16.42
N ASN A 231 18.52 7.10 15.90
CA ASN A 231 19.39 8.27 15.92
C ASN A 231 18.76 9.45 15.17
N LEU A 232 18.20 9.20 13.98
CA LEU A 232 17.52 10.23 13.19
C LEU A 232 16.34 10.85 13.94
N ILE A 233 15.50 10.02 14.57
CA ILE A 233 14.37 10.47 15.38
C ILE A 233 14.87 11.29 16.58
N TYR A 234 15.91 10.81 17.27
CA TYR A 234 16.48 11.49 18.42
C TYR A 234 16.98 12.89 18.04
N GLN A 235 17.81 13.00 17.00
CA GLN A 235 18.29 14.29 16.50
C GLN A 235 17.17 15.24 16.10
N THR A 236 16.12 14.72 15.46
CA THR A 236 14.98 15.53 15.06
C THR A 236 14.17 16.03 16.28
N ARG A 237 14.08 15.25 17.35
CA ARG A 237 13.43 15.68 18.61
C ARG A 237 14.20 16.81 19.31
N LEU A 238 15.53 16.87 19.18
CA LEU A 238 16.33 17.96 19.74
C LEU A 238 15.98 19.32 19.12
N LEU A 239 15.38 19.36 17.94
CA LEU A 239 14.93 20.58 17.29
C LEU A 239 13.71 21.23 17.98
N ASN A 240 13.13 20.58 18.99
CA ASN A 240 11.95 21.03 19.74
C ASN A 240 10.78 21.49 18.83
N CYS A 241 10.48 20.70 17.82
CA CYS A 241 9.45 21.00 16.85
C CYS A 241 8.06 20.57 17.34
N SER A 242 7.03 21.33 16.95
CA SER A 242 5.63 20.88 17.04
C SER A 242 5.40 19.57 16.27
N GLN A 243 4.27 18.92 16.49
CA GLN A 243 3.94 17.67 15.80
C GLN A 243 4.03 17.77 14.27
N LYS A 244 3.55 18.89 13.70
CA LYS A 244 3.65 19.16 12.26
C LYS A 244 5.11 19.42 11.85
N GLY A 245 5.85 20.22 12.62
CA GLY A 245 7.26 20.50 12.37
C GLY A 245 8.12 19.23 12.40
N PHE A 246 7.89 18.35 13.38
CA PHE A 246 8.56 17.07 13.47
C PHE A 246 8.29 16.19 12.24
N ALA A 247 7.02 16.09 11.81
CA ALA A 247 6.66 15.32 10.62
C ALA A 247 7.33 15.86 9.35
N LEU A 248 7.39 17.20 9.18
CA LEU A 248 8.07 17.85 8.05
C LEU A 248 9.59 17.61 8.08
N ALA A 249 10.21 17.74 9.26
CA ALA A 249 11.65 17.48 9.42
C ALA A 249 12.00 16.02 9.14
N MET A 250 11.18 15.07 9.53
CA MET A 250 11.37 13.66 9.18
C MET A 250 11.13 13.41 7.69
N ALA A 251 10.12 14.04 7.09
CA ALA A 251 9.83 13.93 5.66
C ALA A 251 10.99 14.45 4.79
N SER A 252 11.67 15.53 5.19
CA SER A 252 12.88 16.03 4.49
C SER A 252 14.04 15.04 4.50
N LYS A 253 14.03 14.07 5.42
CA LYS A 253 14.96 12.95 5.51
C LYS A 253 14.41 11.67 4.88
N ASN A 254 13.32 11.79 4.11
CA ASN A 254 12.64 10.69 3.43
C ASN A 254 12.05 9.63 4.39
N VAL A 255 11.65 10.07 5.59
CA VAL A 255 10.95 9.25 6.59
C VAL A 255 9.57 9.85 6.85
N GLU A 256 8.53 9.08 6.57
CA GLU A 256 7.15 9.47 6.84
C GLU A 256 6.74 9.06 8.27
N VAL A 257 6.09 9.97 8.98
CA VAL A 257 5.58 9.74 10.33
C VAL A 257 4.07 9.70 10.31
N ILE A 258 3.50 8.58 10.75
CA ILE A 258 2.05 8.35 10.78
C ILE A 258 1.58 8.30 12.22
N TYR A 259 0.79 9.29 12.60
CA TYR A 259 0.17 9.38 13.91
C TYR A 259 -1.20 8.73 13.90
N ARG A 260 -1.52 7.99 14.96
CA ARG A 260 -2.85 7.43 15.21
C ARG A 260 -3.36 7.99 16.51
N ALA A 261 -4.38 8.84 16.43
CA ALA A 261 -5.04 9.44 17.57
C ALA A 261 -6.48 8.92 17.72
N ASN A 262 -7.01 8.95 18.93
CA ASN A 262 -8.41 8.71 19.18
C ASN A 262 -9.24 9.99 18.97
N LYS A 263 -10.55 9.95 19.21
CA LYS A 263 -11.46 11.10 19.07
C LYS A 263 -11.13 12.28 20.02
N GLU A 264 -10.33 12.03 21.04
CA GLU A 264 -9.90 12.99 22.06
C GLU A 264 -8.47 13.50 21.82
N ASP A 265 -7.97 13.37 20.56
CA ASP A 265 -6.61 13.73 20.14
C ASP A 265 -5.47 13.04 20.94
N ARG A 266 -5.79 11.98 21.69
CA ARG A 266 -4.77 11.20 22.37
C ARG A 266 -4.07 10.26 21.38
N LEU A 267 -2.76 10.38 21.27
CA LEU A 267 -1.93 9.50 20.44
C LEU A 267 -1.87 8.10 21.06
N TYR A 268 -2.39 7.10 20.38
CA TYR A 268 -2.28 5.70 20.78
C TYR A 268 -1.31 4.91 19.90
N GLY A 269 -0.83 5.47 18.79
CA GLY A 269 0.12 4.82 17.91
C GLY A 269 0.93 5.81 17.10
N ILE A 270 2.18 5.48 16.87
CA ILE A 270 3.08 6.18 15.95
C ILE A 270 3.82 5.13 15.11
N THR A 271 3.91 5.38 13.81
CA THR A 271 4.60 4.49 12.87
C THR A 271 5.51 5.32 11.99
N PHE A 272 6.74 4.86 11.80
CA PHE A 272 7.77 5.47 10.97
C PHE A 272 7.95 4.61 9.72
N VAL A 273 7.82 5.21 8.54
CA VAL A 273 8.09 4.58 7.25
C VAL A 273 9.35 5.19 6.68
N ASP A 274 10.46 4.49 6.78
CA ASP A 274 11.73 4.90 6.19
C ASP A 274 11.78 4.46 4.71
N HIS A 275 11.71 5.43 3.83
CA HIS A 275 11.73 5.18 2.38
C HIS A 275 13.13 4.93 1.83
N ASN A 276 14.20 5.25 2.58
CA ASN A 276 15.57 4.97 2.19
C ASN A 276 15.88 3.49 2.36
N SER A 277 15.66 2.96 3.57
CA SER A 277 15.87 1.54 3.88
C SER A 277 14.70 0.65 3.48
N LYS A 278 13.55 1.24 3.09
CA LYS A 278 12.29 0.53 2.85
C LYS A 278 11.81 -0.27 4.07
N CYS A 279 12.09 0.22 5.27
CA CYS A 279 11.70 -0.41 6.52
C CYS A 279 10.58 0.39 7.22
N VAL A 280 9.66 -0.34 7.84
CA VAL A 280 8.59 0.26 8.64
C VAL A 280 8.74 -0.19 10.08
N PHE A 281 8.60 0.75 11.01
CA PHE A 281 8.66 0.48 12.44
C PHE A 281 7.54 1.18 13.17
N ASN A 282 6.84 0.46 14.05
CA ASN A 282 6.05 1.11 15.07
C ASN A 282 6.98 1.74 16.11
N GLY A 283 6.59 2.85 16.69
CA GLY A 283 7.39 3.51 17.72
C GLY A 283 7.70 2.61 18.91
N SER A 284 6.78 1.73 19.29
CA SER A 284 7.01 0.71 20.35
C SER A 284 8.14 -0.26 20.03
N ASP A 285 8.32 -0.63 18.74
CA ASP A 285 9.37 -1.56 18.30
C ASP A 285 10.76 -0.90 18.32
N LEU A 286 10.79 0.42 18.19
CA LEU A 286 12.01 1.20 18.35
C LEU A 286 12.41 1.36 19.81
N GLY A 287 11.46 1.25 20.74
CA GLY A 287 11.69 1.33 22.18
C GLY A 287 10.77 2.32 22.88
N LYS A 288 10.77 2.30 24.22
CA LYS A 288 9.86 3.11 25.05
C LYS A 288 9.93 4.61 24.76
N TYR A 289 11.13 5.13 24.49
CA TYR A 289 11.37 6.53 24.17
C TYR A 289 10.68 6.98 22.85
N TYR A 290 10.42 6.05 21.93
CA TYR A 290 9.83 6.29 20.63
C TYR A 290 8.33 5.92 20.57
N SER A 291 7.75 5.55 21.71
CA SER A 291 6.34 5.19 21.82
C SER A 291 5.40 6.39 21.64
N ALA A 292 4.13 6.14 21.31
CA ALA A 292 3.11 7.16 21.15
C ALA A 292 2.97 8.05 22.41
N ASN A 293 3.01 7.45 23.60
CA ASN A 293 2.95 8.20 24.86
C ASN A 293 4.15 9.13 25.02
N ALA A 294 5.38 8.65 24.74
CA ALA A 294 6.58 9.47 24.81
C ALA A 294 6.56 10.65 23.82
N PHE A 295 5.92 10.49 22.67
CA PHE A 295 5.70 11.58 21.71
C PHE A 295 4.57 12.51 22.13
N GLN A 296 3.51 12.00 22.74
CA GLN A 296 2.45 12.83 23.31
C GLN A 296 3.02 13.79 24.38
N ASP A 297 3.85 13.26 25.30
CA ASP A 297 4.49 14.04 26.36
C ASP A 297 5.48 15.06 25.78
N TYR A 298 6.25 14.64 24.77
CA TYR A 298 7.17 15.53 24.07
C TYR A 298 6.44 16.71 23.40
N PHE A 299 5.37 16.48 22.64
CA PHE A 299 4.64 17.55 21.97
C PHE A 299 3.94 18.48 22.97
N LYS A 300 3.44 17.97 24.09
CA LYS A 300 2.89 18.80 25.17
C LYS A 300 3.96 19.73 25.76
N SER A 301 5.17 19.23 25.99
CA SER A 301 6.28 20.03 26.53
C SER A 301 6.75 21.11 25.55
N VAL A 302 6.71 20.86 24.25
CA VAL A 302 7.05 21.86 23.23
C VAL A 302 5.99 22.93 23.15
N SER A 303 4.69 22.57 23.11
CA SER A 303 3.58 23.53 23.06
C SER A 303 3.59 24.47 24.27
N SER A 304 3.85 23.94 25.47
CA SER A 304 3.94 24.78 26.67
C SER A 304 5.10 25.77 26.63
N LYS A 305 6.23 25.42 26.03
CA LYS A 305 7.37 26.34 25.82
C LYS A 305 7.05 27.41 24.78
N GLU A 306 6.40 27.03 23.68
CA GLU A 306 5.96 27.97 22.64
C GLU A 306 4.94 28.98 23.20
N GLU A 307 4.00 28.53 24.05
CA GLU A 307 3.04 29.38 24.73
C GLU A 307 3.73 30.35 25.72
N GLN A 308 4.72 29.85 26.47
CA GLN A 308 5.50 30.70 27.39
C GLN A 308 6.31 31.76 26.64
N GLN A 309 6.97 31.38 25.54
CA GLN A 309 7.73 32.31 24.72
C GLN A 309 6.80 33.35 24.06
N ALA A 310 5.66 32.93 23.52
CA ALA A 310 4.68 33.84 22.95
C ALA A 310 4.08 34.79 24.00
N LEU A 311 3.92 34.35 25.26
CA LEU A 311 3.50 35.19 26.36
C LEU A 311 4.59 36.20 26.73
N PHE A 312 5.86 35.76 26.77
CA PHE A 312 7.00 36.63 27.04
C PHE A 312 7.17 37.71 25.97
N ASP A 313 6.97 37.36 24.70
CA ASP A 313 7.06 38.28 23.57
C ASP A 313 5.87 39.30 23.54
N ARG A 314 4.76 39.00 24.23
CA ARG A 314 3.59 39.86 24.38
C ARG A 314 3.67 40.82 25.59
N LEU A 315 4.60 40.59 26.50
CA LEU A 315 4.79 41.52 27.61
C LEU A 315 5.31 42.86 27.08
N PRO A 316 4.70 44.00 27.48
CA PRO A 316 5.17 45.31 27.07
C PRO A 316 6.62 45.46 27.53
N ARG A 317 7.53 45.72 26.62
CA ARG A 317 8.89 46.13 26.97
C ARG A 317 8.79 47.42 27.75
N ILE A 318 8.95 47.31 29.05
CA ILE A 318 9.11 48.51 29.90
C ILE A 318 10.44 49.12 29.49
N ASN A 319 10.36 50.20 28.73
CA ASN A 319 11.51 51.04 28.44
C ASN A 319 11.97 51.69 29.77
N THR A 320 12.83 51.02 30.51
CA THR A 320 13.61 51.64 31.54
C THR A 320 14.77 52.39 30.87
N LEU A 321 14.55 53.68 30.61
CA LEU A 321 15.62 54.62 30.52
C LEU A 321 16.37 54.61 31.87
N ASN A 322 17.49 53.94 31.92
CA ASN A 322 18.65 54.38 32.72
C ASN A 322 19.87 53.57 32.25
N GLN A 323 20.76 54.29 31.61
CA GLN A 323 22.10 53.86 31.38
C GLN A 323 22.81 53.72 32.72
N ASN A 324 23.53 52.67 32.85
CA ASN A 324 24.73 52.34 33.60
C ASN A 324 24.59 51.12 34.51
N SER A 325 25.50 50.18 34.21
CA SER A 325 25.88 49.03 35.03
C SER A 325 24.89 47.89 35.15
N SER A 326 25.01 46.92 34.25
CA SER A 326 24.96 45.49 34.64
C SER A 326 25.03 44.57 33.41
N ASP A 327 26.14 44.56 32.75
CA ASP A 327 26.63 43.39 32.04
C ASP A 327 26.94 42.32 33.08
N SER A 328 26.01 41.48 33.50
CA SER A 328 26.43 40.24 34.16
C SER A 328 25.32 39.23 34.47
N LEU A 329 24.06 39.62 34.49
CA LEU A 329 23.01 38.67 34.90
C LEU A 329 22.38 37.88 33.75
N VAL A 330 22.41 38.39 32.52
CA VAL A 330 21.84 37.72 31.36
C VAL A 330 22.87 36.74 30.74
N GLU A 331 24.14 37.07 30.79
CA GLU A 331 25.22 36.15 30.33
C GLU A 331 25.39 34.94 31.22
N ILE A 332 25.15 35.06 32.52
CA ILE A 332 25.26 33.92 33.48
C ILE A 332 24.10 32.92 33.28
N LEU A 333 22.97 33.37 32.72
CA LEU A 333 21.82 32.49 32.43
C LEU A 333 21.85 31.84 31.04
N LEU A 334 22.75 32.26 30.15
CA LEU A 334 22.87 31.75 28.76
C LEU A 334 24.16 30.97 28.51
N GLU A 335 25.07 30.83 29.47
CA GLU A 335 26.20 29.92 29.31
C GLU A 335 25.72 28.49 29.44
N PRO A 336 25.92 27.67 28.41
CA PRO A 336 25.68 26.23 28.55
C PRO A 336 26.76 25.68 29.48
N ASP A 337 26.36 25.13 30.61
CA ASP A 337 27.21 24.35 31.52
C ASP A 337 27.87 23.18 30.79
N PHE A 338 28.96 23.44 30.10
CA PHE A 338 29.89 22.45 29.61
C PHE A 338 30.91 22.17 30.72
N GLN A 339 30.54 21.40 31.71
CA GLN A 339 31.50 20.74 32.59
C GLN A 339 31.36 19.23 32.50
N ASP A 340 32.39 18.69 31.92
CA ASP A 340 33.02 17.36 32.11
C ASP A 340 32.17 16.19 32.61
N GLY A 341 32.24 15.16 31.83
CA GLY A 341 32.11 13.69 31.95
C GLY A 341 31.84 12.96 33.27
N THR A 342 31.41 13.63 34.34
CA THR A 342 31.24 13.02 35.67
C THR A 342 29.79 12.72 36.08
N THR A 343 28.81 13.17 35.36
CA THR A 343 27.37 12.99 35.73
C THR A 343 26.81 11.58 35.47
N PHE A 344 27.48 10.77 34.63
CA PHE A 344 27.01 9.39 34.36
C PHE A 344 27.29 8.38 35.46
N LYS A 345 28.25 8.64 36.35
CA LYS A 345 28.56 7.70 37.45
C LYS A 345 27.64 7.85 38.68
N SER A 346 27.11 9.02 38.94
CA SER A 346 26.24 9.26 40.11
C SER A 346 24.84 8.68 39.97
N LEU A 347 24.30 8.60 38.74
CA LEU A 347 23.00 8.00 38.47
C LEU A 347 23.01 6.47 38.58
N LYS A 348 24.12 5.80 38.22
CA LYS A 348 24.25 4.35 38.39
C LYS A 348 24.28 3.91 39.85
N GLN A 349 24.82 4.71 40.74
CA GLN A 349 24.87 4.38 42.17
C GLN A 349 23.53 4.54 42.91
N ARG A 350 22.63 5.44 42.45
CA ARG A 350 21.30 5.56 43.05
C ARG A 350 20.34 4.42 42.71
N PHE A 351 20.55 3.75 41.59
CA PHE A 351 19.69 2.60 41.21
C PHE A 351 20.19 1.26 41.76
N SER A 352 21.44 1.13 42.18
CA SER A 352 21.97 -0.11 42.75
C SER A 352 21.63 -0.28 44.26
N LYS A 353 21.29 0.81 44.96
CA LYS A 353 20.95 0.75 46.41
C LYS A 353 19.48 0.38 46.73
N LYS A 354 18.60 0.29 45.73
CA LYS A 354 17.20 -0.08 45.96
C LYS A 354 16.88 -1.58 45.81
N LYS A 355 17.87 -2.43 45.58
CA LYS A 355 17.69 -3.90 45.42
C LYS A 355 18.15 -4.76 46.58
N ARG A 356 18.43 -4.14 47.74
CA ARG A 356 18.81 -4.89 48.98
C ARG A 356 17.99 -4.48 50.20
N ILE A 357 16.67 -4.64 50.16
CA ILE A 357 15.87 -4.80 51.36
C ILE A 357 14.60 -5.53 50.91
N LYS A 358 14.61 -6.85 51.03
CA LYS A 358 13.56 -7.75 51.50
C LYS A 358 14.09 -9.18 51.39
N SER A 359 14.64 -9.62 52.48
CA SER A 359 14.59 -11.02 52.90
C SER A 359 13.15 -11.40 53.21
#